data_7bb957b434fbdd0df2fe1f4063f91950
#
_entry.id   7bb957b434fbdd0df2fe1f4063f91950
#
_cell.length_a   1.000
_cell.length_b   1.000
_cell.length_c   1.000
_cell.angle_alpha   90.00
_cell.angle_beta   90.00
_cell.angle_gamma   90.00
#
_symmetry.space_group_name_H-M   'P 1'
#
loop_
_entity.id
_entity.type
_entity.pdbx_description
1 polymer ?
#
loop_
_entity_poly.entity_id
_entity_poly.type
_entity_poly.pdbx_seq_one_letter_code
_entity_poly.pdbx_strand_id
1 'polypeptide(L)'
;MAKYLDPKADVTFKKVFGEHKNLVASLLNALLPLDPGKQIESIEYLPSEITPRTPLSKDTIVDVRCEETGGRKFIVEMQMNWRADFCDRVLFNASKAYVQQLDKGEKYRLLQPVYSLSFINDTFEPDMEEYYHYYHLVHYLHSDKVLDGLHLVFVELPKFKAKNLAEKKMQVLWLRFLTEINEHTAKADKALLDDPDVNAALEIVEESALSTAERAEYDGFWDQVRRNTALMDDLKEAKAERDAEKVRADAAVEKLRQTARNLKAMNLTNEQIAAATGLTAGEIEALSSCPLRPLT
;
A
#
# COMPACT_ATOMS: atom_id res chain seq x y z
N MET A 1 -12.78 32.05 6.96
CA MET A 1 -11.96 30.99 7.52
C MET A 1 -11.38 30.25 6.34
N ALA A 2 -10.10 29.95 6.35
CA ALA A 2 -9.50 29.10 5.32
C ALA A 2 -10.23 27.75 5.33
N LYS A 3 -10.52 27.23 4.15
CA LYS A 3 -11.09 25.91 3.98
C LYS A 3 -10.05 25.11 3.24
N TYR A 4 -9.61 24.02 3.85
CA TYR A 4 -8.58 23.17 3.27
C TYR A 4 -9.22 22.04 2.46
N LEU A 5 -8.48 21.57 1.48
CA LEU A 5 -8.77 20.33 0.75
C LEU A 5 -7.85 19.23 1.26
N ASP A 6 -8.28 17.99 1.10
CA ASP A 6 -7.49 16.84 1.53
C ASP A 6 -6.23 16.71 0.66
N PRO A 7 -5.02 16.78 1.24
CA PRO A 7 -3.77 16.68 0.50
C PRO A 7 -3.51 15.29 -0.10
N LYS A 8 -4.31 14.28 0.24
CA LYS A 8 -4.22 12.92 -0.32
C LYS A 8 -4.91 12.77 -1.66
N ALA A 9 -5.75 13.72 -2.09
CA ALA A 9 -6.33 13.68 -3.41
C ALA A 9 -5.26 13.89 -4.49
N ASP A 10 -5.38 13.18 -5.62
CA ASP A 10 -4.37 13.18 -6.69
C ASP A 10 -3.97 14.59 -7.12
N VAL A 11 -4.95 15.47 -7.34
CA VAL A 11 -4.72 16.86 -7.78
C VAL A 11 -3.99 17.69 -6.73
N THR A 12 -4.37 17.60 -5.44
CA THR A 12 -3.72 18.34 -4.35
C THR A 12 -2.34 17.76 -4.04
N PHE A 13 -2.18 16.45 -4.06
CA PHE A 13 -0.90 15.78 -3.85
C PHE A 13 0.12 16.18 -4.92
N LYS A 14 -0.27 16.12 -6.19
CA LYS A 14 0.58 16.54 -7.31
C LYS A 14 0.87 18.03 -7.28
N LYS A 15 -0.10 18.85 -6.92
CA LYS A 15 0.11 20.31 -6.79
C LYS A 15 1.13 20.64 -5.71
N VAL A 16 1.09 19.99 -4.54
CA VAL A 16 2.05 20.19 -3.46
C VAL A 16 3.42 19.61 -3.79
N PHE A 17 3.48 18.33 -4.20
CA PHE A 17 4.74 17.61 -4.31
C PHE A 17 5.25 17.46 -5.75
N GLY A 18 4.40 17.65 -6.75
CA GLY A 18 4.76 17.59 -8.16
C GLY A 18 5.15 18.93 -8.77
N GLU A 19 4.80 20.05 -8.13
CA GLU A 19 5.06 21.42 -8.64
C GLU A 19 6.05 22.20 -7.79
N HIS A 20 6.30 21.79 -6.52
CA HIS A 20 7.12 22.56 -5.56
C HIS A 20 8.33 21.71 -5.13
N LYS A 21 9.48 21.91 -5.80
CA LYS A 21 10.73 21.16 -5.60
C LYS A 21 11.24 21.19 -4.16
N ASN A 22 11.11 22.31 -3.46
CA ASN A 22 11.49 22.46 -2.06
C ASN A 22 10.62 21.59 -1.14
N LEU A 23 9.32 21.50 -1.39
CA LEU A 23 8.39 20.75 -0.54
C LEU A 23 8.60 19.24 -0.70
N VAL A 24 8.76 18.73 -1.92
CA VAL A 24 9.08 17.33 -2.11
C VAL A 24 10.47 16.97 -1.59
N ALA A 25 11.47 17.84 -1.71
CA ALA A 25 12.79 17.61 -1.11
C ALA A 25 12.72 17.57 0.43
N SER A 26 11.95 18.47 1.05
CA SER A 26 11.68 18.47 2.49
C SER A 26 10.98 17.19 2.94
N LEU A 27 9.94 16.74 2.22
CA LEU A 27 9.25 15.48 2.47
C LEU A 27 10.19 14.27 2.40
N LEU A 28 10.98 14.18 1.32
CA LEU A 28 11.91 13.08 1.10
C LEU A 28 13.01 13.04 2.17
N ASN A 29 13.58 14.19 2.53
CA ASN A 29 14.57 14.30 3.61
C ASN A 29 14.00 13.90 4.98
N ALA A 30 12.72 14.12 5.20
CA ALA A 30 12.05 13.77 6.45
C ALA A 30 11.73 12.28 6.57
N LEU A 31 11.41 11.61 5.47
CA LEU A 31 10.83 10.27 5.47
C LEU A 31 11.76 9.18 4.93
N LEU A 32 12.72 9.53 4.07
CA LEU A 32 13.64 8.53 3.55
C LEU A 32 14.79 8.23 4.55
N PRO A 33 15.30 6.99 4.54
CA PRO A 33 16.41 6.57 5.40
C PRO A 33 17.76 6.99 4.80
N LEU A 34 17.94 8.30 4.59
CA LEU A 34 19.15 8.87 4.04
C LEU A 34 20.28 8.89 5.07
N ASP A 35 21.50 8.60 4.64
CA ASP A 35 22.68 8.69 5.48
C ASP A 35 22.91 10.14 5.98
N PRO A 36 23.45 10.33 7.18
CA PRO A 36 23.87 11.66 7.63
C PRO A 36 24.83 12.34 6.64
N GLY A 37 24.47 13.57 6.25
CA GLY A 37 25.25 14.32 5.27
C GLY A 37 24.96 14.02 3.80
N LYS A 38 24.00 13.13 3.52
CA LYS A 38 23.50 12.85 2.16
C LYS A 38 22.06 13.35 1.96
N GLN A 39 21.72 14.46 2.59
CA GLN A 39 20.43 15.11 2.41
C GLN A 39 20.31 15.64 0.98
N ILE A 40 19.07 15.67 0.52
CA ILE A 40 18.69 16.19 -0.79
C ILE A 40 18.69 17.72 -0.70
N GLU A 41 19.58 18.37 -1.46
CA GLU A 41 19.70 19.84 -1.50
C GLU A 41 18.87 20.42 -2.66
N SER A 42 18.84 19.73 -3.79
CA SER A 42 18.09 20.17 -4.97
C SER A 42 17.65 18.99 -5.80
N ILE A 43 16.51 19.14 -6.46
CA ILE A 43 15.94 18.13 -7.36
C ILE A 43 15.50 18.75 -8.68
N GLU A 44 15.44 17.90 -9.71
CA GLU A 44 14.75 18.17 -10.96
C GLU A 44 13.62 17.15 -11.16
N TYR A 45 12.46 17.63 -11.61
CA TYR A 45 11.36 16.73 -11.95
C TYR A 45 11.67 15.98 -13.24
N LEU A 46 11.29 14.70 -13.23
CA LEU A 46 11.30 13.83 -14.40
C LEU A 46 9.85 13.57 -14.83
N PRO A 47 9.62 13.21 -16.10
CA PRO A 47 8.29 12.79 -16.53
C PRO A 47 7.74 11.69 -15.61
N SER A 48 6.50 11.84 -15.16
CA SER A 48 5.82 10.85 -14.32
C SER A 48 5.58 9.53 -15.04
N GLU A 49 5.47 9.58 -16.36
CA GLU A 49 5.41 8.38 -17.20
C GLU A 49 6.79 7.74 -17.34
N ILE A 50 6.89 6.47 -16.94
CA ILE A 50 8.08 5.65 -17.15
C ILE A 50 7.88 4.85 -18.42
N THR A 51 8.25 5.44 -19.57
CA THR A 51 8.06 4.85 -20.88
C THR A 51 8.86 3.56 -21.04
N PRO A 52 8.30 2.49 -21.60
CA PRO A 52 9.04 1.27 -21.87
C PRO A 52 10.06 1.45 -23.00
N ARG A 53 11.20 0.76 -22.91
CA ARG A 53 12.19 0.74 -24.00
C ARG A 53 11.74 -0.07 -25.21
N THR A 54 10.70 -0.88 -25.06
CA THR A 54 10.13 -1.70 -26.13
C THR A 54 8.60 -1.59 -26.14
N PRO A 55 7.93 -1.64 -27.30
CA PRO A 55 6.47 -1.52 -27.42
C PRO A 55 5.68 -2.60 -26.67
N LEU A 56 6.33 -3.71 -26.28
CA LEU A 56 5.70 -4.85 -25.57
C LEU A 56 5.82 -4.74 -24.05
N SER A 57 6.56 -3.75 -23.54
CA SER A 57 6.72 -3.56 -22.09
C SER A 57 5.60 -2.69 -21.54
N LYS A 58 5.20 -2.97 -20.29
CA LYS A 58 4.12 -2.24 -19.62
C LYS A 58 4.51 -0.79 -19.35
N ASP A 59 3.65 0.16 -19.74
CA ASP A 59 3.73 1.55 -19.33
C ASP A 59 3.38 1.68 -17.85
N THR A 60 4.02 2.61 -17.18
CA THR A 60 3.72 2.92 -15.78
C THR A 60 3.75 4.42 -15.57
N ILE A 61 2.79 4.91 -14.80
CA ILE A 61 2.68 6.30 -14.38
C ILE A 61 2.79 6.32 -12.87
N VAL A 62 3.60 7.24 -12.36
CA VAL A 62 3.78 7.51 -10.93
C VAL A 62 3.37 8.94 -10.62
N ASP A 63 3.01 9.25 -9.36
CA ASP A 63 2.50 10.59 -9.04
C ASP A 63 3.59 11.65 -9.17
N VAL A 64 4.74 11.41 -8.54
CA VAL A 64 5.89 12.31 -8.63
C VAL A 64 7.16 11.51 -8.90
N ARG A 65 7.96 11.98 -9.85
CA ARG A 65 9.27 11.42 -10.17
C ARG A 65 10.30 12.54 -10.25
N CYS A 66 11.39 12.40 -9.54
CA CYS A 66 12.45 13.41 -9.54
C CYS A 66 13.85 12.79 -9.38
N GLU A 67 14.86 13.60 -9.61
CA GLU A 67 16.26 13.26 -9.54
C GLU A 67 17.04 14.40 -8.88
N GLU A 68 18.01 14.08 -8.04
CA GLU A 68 18.93 15.09 -7.52
C GLU A 68 20.17 15.25 -8.39
N THR A 69 20.95 16.28 -8.14
CA THR A 69 22.21 16.58 -8.86
C THR A 69 23.23 15.42 -8.81
N GLY A 70 23.19 14.57 -7.77
CA GLY A 70 24.02 13.37 -7.63
C GLY A 70 23.53 12.15 -8.43
N GLY A 71 22.38 12.26 -9.10
CA GLY A 71 21.78 11.21 -9.94
C GLY A 71 20.90 10.23 -9.20
N ARG A 72 20.73 10.32 -7.84
CA ARG A 72 19.76 9.51 -7.12
C ARG A 72 18.35 9.84 -7.62
N LYS A 73 17.53 8.80 -7.79
CA LYS A 73 16.18 8.93 -8.31
C LYS A 73 15.15 8.67 -7.23
N PHE A 74 14.09 9.46 -7.25
CA PHE A 74 13.02 9.39 -6.26
C PHE A 74 11.68 9.23 -6.97
N ILE A 75 10.85 8.36 -6.43
CA ILE A 75 9.46 8.15 -6.81
C ILE A 75 8.62 8.37 -5.56
N VAL A 76 7.57 9.18 -5.66
CA VAL A 76 6.61 9.39 -4.58
C VAL A 76 5.21 9.05 -5.11
N GLU A 77 4.48 8.23 -4.37
CA GLU A 77 3.12 7.78 -4.75
C GLU A 77 2.15 7.90 -3.56
N MET A 78 0.88 8.23 -3.85
CA MET A 78 -0.22 8.21 -2.90
C MET A 78 -1.26 7.15 -3.33
N GLN A 79 -1.48 6.13 -2.49
CA GLN A 79 -2.44 5.07 -2.74
C GLN A 79 -3.61 5.16 -1.76
N MET A 80 -4.81 5.42 -2.26
CA MET A 80 -6.00 5.59 -1.40
C MET A 80 -6.55 4.28 -0.86
N ASN A 81 -6.65 3.25 -1.69
CA ASN A 81 -7.19 1.96 -1.30
C ASN A 81 -6.14 0.87 -1.53
N TRP A 82 -6.00 -0.05 -0.57
CA TRP A 82 -5.09 -1.17 -0.72
C TRP A 82 -5.48 -2.08 -1.89
N ARG A 83 -4.47 -2.50 -2.64
CA ARG A 83 -4.58 -3.51 -3.69
C ARG A 83 -3.46 -4.53 -3.51
N ALA A 84 -3.79 -5.81 -3.64
CA ALA A 84 -2.81 -6.89 -3.46
C ALA A 84 -1.59 -6.80 -4.39
N ASP A 85 -1.74 -6.15 -5.57
CA ASP A 85 -0.67 -5.96 -6.54
C ASP A 85 0.14 -4.66 -6.34
N PHE A 86 -0.15 -3.89 -5.27
CA PHE A 86 0.48 -2.57 -5.08
C PHE A 86 1.99 -2.66 -4.80
N CYS A 87 2.41 -3.53 -3.89
CA CYS A 87 3.83 -3.74 -3.59
C CYS A 87 4.60 -4.21 -4.83
N ASP A 88 4.02 -5.13 -5.62
CA ASP A 88 4.62 -5.61 -6.87
C ASP A 88 4.76 -4.47 -7.88
N ARG A 89 3.75 -3.59 -7.96
CA ARG A 89 3.78 -2.40 -8.82
C ARG A 89 4.87 -1.43 -8.40
N VAL A 90 5.01 -1.13 -7.11
CA VAL A 90 6.06 -0.25 -6.57
C VAL A 90 7.44 -0.81 -6.87
N LEU A 91 7.65 -2.11 -6.60
CA LEU A 91 8.90 -2.80 -6.91
C LEU A 91 9.20 -2.75 -8.41
N PHE A 92 8.21 -3.00 -9.27
CA PHE A 92 8.34 -2.93 -10.71
C PHE A 92 8.72 -1.52 -11.19
N ASN A 93 8.05 -0.48 -10.69
CA ASN A 93 8.32 0.92 -11.04
C ASN A 93 9.74 1.34 -10.63
N ALA A 94 10.16 1.02 -9.42
CA ALA A 94 11.49 1.29 -8.91
C ALA A 94 12.57 0.54 -9.73
N SER A 95 12.34 -0.73 -10.04
CA SER A 95 13.25 -1.54 -10.87
C SER A 95 13.36 -0.98 -12.27
N LYS A 96 12.25 -0.57 -12.89
CA LYS A 96 12.22 0.05 -14.21
C LYS A 96 13.02 1.38 -14.23
N ALA A 97 12.83 2.22 -13.21
CA ALA A 97 13.60 3.44 -13.05
C ALA A 97 15.09 3.17 -12.84
N TYR A 98 15.45 2.08 -12.16
CA TYR A 98 16.84 1.66 -11.94
C TYR A 98 17.50 1.20 -13.23
N VAL A 99 16.88 0.29 -13.99
CA VAL A 99 17.48 -0.25 -15.24
C VAL A 99 17.52 0.76 -16.38
N GLN A 100 16.65 1.78 -16.35
CA GLN A 100 16.61 2.82 -17.38
C GLN A 100 17.75 3.85 -17.27
N GLN A 101 18.55 3.82 -16.21
CA GLN A 101 19.66 4.75 -16.01
C GLN A 101 20.80 4.53 -16.98
N LEU A 102 20.95 3.33 -17.54
CA LEU A 102 22.07 2.98 -18.42
C LEU A 102 21.61 2.67 -19.83
N ASP A 103 22.39 3.15 -20.80
CA ASP A 103 22.30 2.74 -22.18
C ASP A 103 23.27 1.59 -22.51
N LYS A 104 23.11 1.02 -23.72
CA LYS A 104 23.95 -0.09 -24.17
C LYS A 104 25.44 0.32 -24.21
N GLY A 105 26.25 -0.40 -23.47
CA GLY A 105 27.71 -0.19 -23.42
C GLY A 105 28.18 0.68 -22.26
N GLU A 106 27.28 1.27 -21.49
CA GLU A 106 27.64 2.01 -20.29
C GLU A 106 28.04 1.09 -19.12
N LYS A 107 28.81 1.63 -18.19
CA LYS A 107 29.35 0.86 -17.06
C LYS A 107 28.35 0.82 -15.91
N TYR A 108 28.05 -0.37 -15.37
CA TYR A 108 27.15 -0.56 -14.23
C TYR A 108 27.50 0.27 -12.98
N ARG A 109 28.73 0.69 -12.81
CA ARG A 109 29.15 1.58 -11.72
C ARG A 109 28.53 2.99 -11.76
N LEU A 110 27.86 3.35 -12.86
CA LEU A 110 27.16 4.63 -13.02
C LEU A 110 25.72 4.56 -12.47
N LEU A 111 25.23 3.36 -12.17
CA LEU A 111 23.91 3.21 -11.55
C LEU A 111 23.86 3.92 -10.21
N GLN A 112 22.80 4.68 -10.00
CA GLN A 112 22.51 5.37 -8.75
C GLN A 112 21.30 4.71 -8.06
N PRO A 113 21.21 4.76 -6.74
CA PRO A 113 20.07 4.22 -6.02
C PRO A 113 18.74 4.88 -6.45
N VAL A 114 17.69 4.08 -6.40
CA VAL A 114 16.31 4.53 -6.57
C VAL A 114 15.58 4.39 -5.24
N TYR A 115 14.99 5.48 -4.77
CA TYR A 115 14.16 5.53 -3.58
C TYR A 115 12.70 5.68 -3.97
N SER A 116 11.85 4.79 -3.51
CA SER A 116 10.39 4.90 -3.67
C SER A 116 9.75 5.12 -2.31
N LEU A 117 8.99 6.21 -2.17
CA LEU A 117 8.21 6.56 -0.99
C LEU A 117 6.74 6.46 -1.35
N SER A 118 6.04 5.50 -0.77
CA SER A 118 4.64 5.22 -1.04
C SER A 118 3.80 5.45 0.21
N PHE A 119 2.84 6.37 0.14
CA PHE A 119 1.84 6.58 1.17
C PHE A 119 0.61 5.73 0.87
N ILE A 120 0.12 5.02 1.87
CA ILE A 120 -1.05 4.15 1.76
C ILE A 120 -2.09 4.64 2.76
N ASN A 121 -3.26 5.08 2.26
CA ASN A 121 -4.39 5.48 3.11
C ASN A 121 -5.27 4.26 3.48
N ASP A 122 -4.64 3.11 3.65
CA ASP A 122 -5.25 1.84 4.05
C ASP A 122 -4.23 1.03 4.87
N THR A 123 -4.61 -0.15 5.35
CA THR A 123 -3.73 -1.05 6.09
C THR A 123 -3.41 -2.28 5.23
N PHE A 124 -2.12 -2.52 4.95
CA PHE A 124 -1.69 -3.68 4.17
C PHE A 124 -0.98 -4.74 5.02
N GLU A 125 -0.41 -4.38 6.16
CA GLU A 125 0.22 -5.29 7.13
C GLU A 125 -0.57 -5.27 8.45
N PRO A 126 -1.76 -5.91 8.51
CA PRO A 126 -2.64 -5.81 9.68
C PRO A 126 -2.03 -6.39 10.96
N ASP A 127 -1.09 -7.32 10.83
CA ASP A 127 -0.43 -7.99 11.95
C ASP A 127 0.76 -7.20 12.53
N MET A 128 1.13 -6.07 11.90
CA MET A 128 2.19 -5.16 12.35
C MET A 128 1.61 -3.88 12.95
N GLU A 129 2.17 -3.40 14.06
CA GLU A 129 1.76 -2.12 14.67
C GLU A 129 2.43 -0.91 14.02
N GLU A 130 3.57 -1.12 13.38
CA GLU A 130 4.36 -0.09 12.73
C GLU A 130 3.60 0.49 11.53
N TYR A 131 3.71 1.81 11.38
CA TYR A 131 3.17 2.53 10.22
C TYR A 131 4.20 2.74 9.11
N TYR A 132 5.50 2.53 9.40
CA TYR A 132 6.62 2.81 8.51
C TYR A 132 7.38 1.51 8.21
N HIS A 133 7.41 1.13 6.95
CA HIS A 133 8.03 -0.10 6.48
C HIS A 133 9.13 0.25 5.47
N TYR A 134 10.34 -0.19 5.75
CA TYR A 134 11.49 0.04 4.87
C TYR A 134 12.08 -1.27 4.38
N TYR A 135 12.12 -1.42 3.06
CA TYR A 135 12.66 -2.59 2.37
C TYR A 135 13.86 -2.20 1.53
N HIS A 136 14.95 -2.98 1.68
CA HIS A 136 16.16 -2.86 0.87
C HIS A 136 16.86 -4.22 0.75
N LEU A 137 17.83 -4.33 -0.15
CA LEU A 137 18.53 -5.58 -0.40
C LEU A 137 19.69 -5.75 0.58
N VAL A 138 19.68 -6.83 1.36
CA VAL A 138 20.75 -7.16 2.32
C VAL A 138 21.20 -8.60 2.16
N HIS A 139 22.42 -8.88 2.63
CA HIS A 139 22.90 -10.26 2.73
C HIS A 139 22.11 -11.00 3.82
N TYR A 140 21.55 -12.18 3.49
CA TYR A 140 20.62 -12.92 4.37
C TYR A 140 21.17 -13.19 5.78
N LEU A 141 22.46 -13.58 5.88
CA LEU A 141 23.11 -13.88 7.15
C LEU A 141 23.86 -12.67 7.76
N HIS A 142 23.97 -11.56 7.04
CA HIS A 142 24.73 -10.37 7.44
C HIS A 142 23.94 -9.12 7.00
N SER A 143 22.91 -8.76 7.75
CA SER A 143 21.99 -7.67 7.41
C SER A 143 22.65 -6.27 7.41
N ASP A 144 23.85 -6.14 7.99
CA ASP A 144 24.72 -4.97 7.91
C ASP A 144 25.36 -4.78 6.51
N LYS A 145 25.36 -5.83 5.68
CA LYS A 145 25.87 -5.79 4.30
C LYS A 145 24.74 -5.50 3.33
N VAL A 146 24.63 -4.24 2.95
CA VAL A 146 23.61 -3.74 2.01
C VAL A 146 24.16 -3.80 0.58
N LEU A 147 23.33 -4.28 -0.34
CA LEU A 147 23.52 -4.08 -1.77
C LEU A 147 22.69 -2.87 -2.18
N ASP A 148 23.35 -1.73 -2.26
CA ASP A 148 22.71 -0.45 -2.55
C ASP A 148 22.15 -0.41 -3.98
N GLY A 149 20.91 0.01 -4.12
CA GLY A 149 20.25 0.05 -5.43
C GLY A 149 18.76 0.38 -5.37
N LEU A 150 17.97 -0.39 -4.63
CA LEU A 150 16.54 -0.17 -4.47
C LEU A 150 16.18 0.01 -3.00
N HIS A 151 15.51 1.12 -2.70
CA HIS A 151 15.01 1.45 -1.38
C HIS A 151 13.51 1.73 -1.48
N LEU A 152 12.68 0.88 -0.86
CA LEU A 152 11.23 0.99 -0.89
C LEU A 152 10.72 1.31 0.50
N VAL A 153 10.06 2.45 0.62
CA VAL A 153 9.44 2.90 1.86
C VAL A 153 7.94 2.94 1.68
N PHE A 154 7.22 2.27 2.56
CA PHE A 154 5.76 2.30 2.63
C PHE A 154 5.33 2.91 3.96
N VAL A 155 4.35 3.81 3.91
CA VAL A 155 3.81 4.49 5.08
C VAL A 155 2.30 4.26 5.14
N GLU A 156 1.83 3.49 6.13
CA GLU A 156 0.41 3.25 6.39
C GLU A 156 -0.16 4.41 7.21
N LEU A 157 -0.77 5.37 6.53
CA LEU A 157 -1.29 6.58 7.16
C LEU A 157 -2.30 6.32 8.29
N PRO A 158 -3.22 5.33 8.21
CA PRO A 158 -4.18 5.06 9.29
C PRO A 158 -3.54 4.59 10.60
N LYS A 159 -2.34 4.01 10.55
CA LYS A 159 -1.61 3.56 11.75
C LYS A 159 -0.79 4.68 12.41
N PHE A 160 -0.54 5.77 11.68
CA PHE A 160 0.25 6.87 12.23
C PHE A 160 -0.46 7.54 13.40
N LYS A 161 0.26 7.70 14.52
CA LYS A 161 -0.18 8.44 15.71
C LYS A 161 0.97 9.33 16.15
N ALA A 162 0.74 10.64 16.18
CA ALA A 162 1.72 11.62 16.66
C ALA A 162 1.96 11.45 18.16
N LYS A 163 2.93 10.60 18.55
CA LYS A 163 3.22 10.31 19.97
C LYS A 163 4.24 11.27 20.58
N ASN A 164 5.21 11.81 19.81
CA ASN A 164 6.24 12.74 20.29
C ASN A 164 6.82 13.57 19.14
N LEU A 165 6.78 14.90 19.27
CA LEU A 165 7.37 15.85 18.33
C LEU A 165 8.91 15.99 18.45
N ALA A 166 9.54 15.38 19.48
CA ALA A 166 10.95 15.63 19.79
C ALA A 166 11.94 14.93 18.87
N GLU A 167 11.58 13.73 18.38
CA GLU A 167 12.43 12.95 17.49
C GLU A 167 11.81 12.93 16.07
N LYS A 168 12.61 13.28 15.06
CA LYS A 168 12.17 13.36 13.65
C LYS A 168 10.99 14.33 13.44
N LYS A 169 11.10 15.53 13.98
CA LYS A 169 10.06 16.57 13.94
C LYS A 169 9.44 16.74 12.54
N MET A 170 10.24 16.85 11.48
CA MET A 170 9.74 17.03 10.11
C MET A 170 8.94 15.83 9.60
N GLN A 171 9.35 14.59 9.94
CA GLN A 171 8.57 13.40 9.60
C GLN A 171 7.16 13.47 10.23
N VAL A 172 7.07 13.84 11.51
CA VAL A 172 5.78 13.96 12.20
C VAL A 172 4.94 15.08 11.58
N LEU A 173 5.52 16.23 11.25
CA LEU A 173 4.79 17.34 10.66
C LEU A 173 4.22 17.00 9.28
N TRP A 174 5.00 16.36 8.40
CA TRP A 174 4.50 15.92 7.09
C TRP A 174 3.41 14.84 7.21
N LEU A 175 3.55 13.89 8.13
CA LEU A 175 2.52 12.89 8.35
C LEU A 175 1.24 13.48 8.96
N ARG A 176 1.35 14.46 9.86
CA ARG A 176 0.22 15.22 10.37
C ARG A 176 -0.47 16.04 9.27
N PHE A 177 0.30 16.68 8.39
CA PHE A 177 -0.25 17.36 7.22
C PHE A 177 -1.10 16.41 6.36
N LEU A 178 -0.59 15.19 6.06
CA LEU A 178 -1.31 14.20 5.27
C LEU A 178 -2.51 13.56 6.00
N THR A 179 -2.51 13.48 7.33
CA THR A 179 -3.55 12.77 8.08
C THR A 179 -4.57 13.67 8.75
N GLU A 180 -4.21 14.90 9.14
CA GLU A 180 -5.07 15.79 9.91
C GLU A 180 -5.75 16.85 9.02
N ILE A 181 -5.17 17.19 7.86
CA ILE A 181 -5.75 18.21 6.97
C ILE A 181 -6.75 17.57 6.01
N ASN A 182 -7.95 18.12 5.98
CA ASN A 182 -9.04 17.69 5.11
C ASN A 182 -10.12 18.77 5.05
N GLU A 183 -11.21 18.53 4.33
CA GLU A 183 -12.34 19.46 4.13
C GLU A 183 -13.06 19.89 5.43
N HIS A 184 -12.90 19.11 6.51
CA HIS A 184 -13.50 19.41 7.82
C HIS A 184 -12.54 20.18 8.73
N THR A 185 -11.31 20.42 8.30
CA THR A 185 -10.31 21.16 9.07
C THR A 185 -10.65 22.65 9.04
N ALA A 186 -11.19 23.16 10.14
CA ALA A 186 -11.54 24.57 10.26
C ALA A 186 -10.30 25.46 10.53
N LYS A 187 -9.26 24.92 11.17
CA LYS A 187 -8.01 25.59 11.51
C LYS A 187 -6.90 24.55 11.63
N ALA A 188 -5.80 24.76 10.92
CA ALA A 188 -4.60 23.94 11.06
C ALA A 188 -3.96 24.15 12.44
N ASP A 189 -3.33 23.10 12.95
CA ASP A 189 -2.58 23.15 14.22
C ASP A 189 -1.41 24.14 14.12
N LYS A 190 -1.11 24.80 15.23
CA LYS A 190 -0.03 25.79 15.30
C LYS A 190 1.32 25.22 14.89
N ALA A 191 1.63 23.95 15.26
CA ALA A 191 2.90 23.33 14.92
C ALA A 191 3.07 23.14 13.39
N LEU A 192 1.98 22.96 12.63
CA LEU A 192 2.02 22.90 11.17
C LEU A 192 2.21 24.32 10.56
N LEU A 193 1.57 25.33 11.15
CA LEU A 193 1.67 26.73 10.70
C LEU A 193 3.04 27.36 11.02
N ASP A 194 3.70 26.94 12.09
CA ASP A 194 5.00 27.44 12.53
C ASP A 194 6.18 26.91 11.67
N ASP A 195 5.96 25.83 10.90
CA ASP A 195 6.97 25.27 10.01
C ASP A 195 6.81 25.85 8.60
N PRO A 196 7.85 26.45 8.00
CA PRO A 196 7.74 27.17 6.74
C PRO A 196 7.35 26.27 5.55
N ASP A 197 7.86 25.03 5.48
CA ASP A 197 7.56 24.12 4.36
C ASP A 197 6.13 23.59 4.47
N VAL A 198 5.74 23.16 5.67
CA VAL A 198 4.38 22.64 5.89
C VAL A 198 3.34 23.76 5.79
N ASN A 199 3.65 24.98 6.25
CA ASN A 199 2.77 26.12 6.07
C ASN A 199 2.58 26.47 4.58
N ALA A 200 3.66 26.45 3.79
CA ALA A 200 3.55 26.64 2.35
C ALA A 200 2.67 25.57 1.69
N ALA A 201 2.80 24.30 2.12
CA ALA A 201 1.93 23.22 1.66
C ALA A 201 0.46 23.44 2.05
N LEU A 202 0.19 23.97 3.26
CA LEU A 202 -1.16 24.31 3.69
C LEU A 202 -1.79 25.41 2.82
N GLU A 203 -1.03 26.44 2.45
CA GLU A 203 -1.50 27.51 1.56
C GLU A 203 -1.87 26.97 0.16
N ILE A 204 -1.12 25.99 -0.36
CA ILE A 204 -1.39 25.35 -1.65
C ILE A 204 -2.70 24.54 -1.65
N VAL A 205 -3.03 23.90 -0.52
CA VAL A 205 -4.26 23.09 -0.41
C VAL A 205 -5.45 23.89 0.13
N GLU A 206 -5.35 25.20 0.29
CA GLU A 206 -6.53 26.02 0.54
C GLU A 206 -7.49 25.97 -0.66
N GLU A 207 -8.78 25.84 -0.39
CA GLU A 207 -9.81 25.78 -1.46
C GLU A 207 -9.72 26.97 -2.42
N SER A 208 -9.35 28.14 -1.90
CA SER A 208 -9.17 29.37 -2.67
C SER A 208 -7.97 29.34 -3.63
N ALA A 209 -7.02 28.44 -3.42
CA ALA A 209 -5.82 28.30 -4.23
C ALA A 209 -6.03 27.41 -5.49
N LEU A 210 -7.19 26.74 -5.59
CA LEU A 210 -7.53 25.90 -6.73
C LEU A 210 -8.37 26.65 -7.77
N SER A 211 -8.04 26.44 -9.03
CA SER A 211 -8.88 26.83 -10.16
C SER A 211 -10.18 26.00 -10.21
N THR A 212 -11.16 26.46 -10.97
CA THR A 212 -12.42 25.72 -11.20
C THR A 212 -12.18 24.32 -11.79
N ALA A 213 -11.19 24.17 -12.68
CA ALA A 213 -10.85 22.89 -13.29
C ALA A 213 -10.25 21.94 -12.25
N GLU A 214 -9.25 22.38 -11.48
CA GLU A 214 -8.65 21.58 -10.39
C GLU A 214 -9.67 21.18 -9.33
N ARG A 215 -10.64 22.06 -9.05
CA ARG A 215 -11.73 21.74 -8.12
C ARG A 215 -12.62 20.63 -8.67
N ALA A 216 -12.96 20.67 -9.96
CA ALA A 216 -13.73 19.59 -10.60
C ALA A 216 -12.98 18.26 -10.62
N GLU A 217 -11.66 18.28 -10.84
CA GLU A 217 -10.81 17.08 -10.73
C GLU A 217 -10.79 16.53 -9.29
N TYR A 218 -10.67 17.40 -8.30
CA TYR A 218 -10.72 17.02 -6.88
C TYR A 218 -12.05 16.35 -6.52
N ASP A 219 -13.16 16.94 -6.90
CA ASP A 219 -14.48 16.36 -6.63
C ASP A 219 -14.67 15.02 -7.36
N GLY A 220 -14.21 14.94 -8.62
CA GLY A 220 -14.22 13.69 -9.41
C GLY A 220 -13.36 12.58 -8.81
N PHE A 221 -12.20 12.90 -8.27
CA PHE A 221 -11.33 11.96 -7.55
C PHE A 221 -12.05 11.35 -6.35
N TRP A 222 -12.68 12.17 -5.50
CA TRP A 222 -13.39 11.66 -4.33
C TRP A 222 -14.64 10.85 -4.69
N ASP A 223 -15.33 11.20 -5.79
CA ASP A 223 -16.42 10.38 -6.32
C ASP A 223 -15.92 9.00 -6.75
N GLN A 224 -14.75 8.93 -7.37
CA GLN A 224 -14.15 7.65 -7.76
C GLN A 224 -13.69 6.84 -6.53
N VAL A 225 -13.07 7.47 -5.55
CA VAL A 225 -12.66 6.81 -4.29
C VAL A 225 -13.88 6.21 -3.60
N ARG A 226 -14.97 6.98 -3.43
CA ARG A 226 -16.23 6.49 -2.82
C ARG A 226 -16.81 5.29 -3.55
N ARG A 227 -16.86 5.33 -4.89
CA ARG A 227 -17.33 4.18 -5.71
C ARG A 227 -16.46 2.95 -5.53
N ASN A 228 -15.15 3.13 -5.54
CA ASN A 228 -14.21 2.02 -5.37
C ASN A 228 -14.31 1.41 -3.96
N THR A 229 -14.44 2.23 -2.93
CA THR A 229 -14.61 1.75 -1.55
C THR A 229 -15.91 0.94 -1.41
N ALA A 230 -17.03 1.46 -1.90
CA ALA A 230 -18.30 0.74 -1.88
C ALA A 230 -18.21 -0.62 -2.59
N LEU A 231 -17.61 -0.67 -3.78
CA LEU A 231 -17.38 -1.92 -4.51
C LEU A 231 -16.51 -2.92 -3.73
N MET A 232 -15.46 -2.43 -3.06
CA MET A 232 -14.59 -3.29 -2.24
C MET A 232 -15.32 -3.85 -1.02
N ASP A 233 -16.18 -3.06 -0.40
CA ASP A 233 -16.99 -3.50 0.74
C ASP A 233 -18.02 -4.56 0.30
N ASP A 234 -18.72 -4.36 -0.82
CA ASP A 234 -19.62 -5.35 -1.41
C ASP A 234 -18.87 -6.68 -1.71
N LEU A 235 -17.66 -6.60 -2.26
CA LEU A 235 -16.83 -7.78 -2.54
C LEU A 235 -16.38 -8.51 -1.26
N LYS A 236 -16.04 -7.76 -0.20
CA LYS A 236 -15.70 -8.35 1.11
C LYS A 236 -16.90 -9.07 1.71
N GLU A 237 -18.09 -8.47 1.67
CA GLU A 237 -19.32 -9.09 2.16
C GLU A 237 -19.66 -10.36 1.38
N ALA A 238 -19.66 -10.31 0.05
CA ALA A 238 -19.92 -11.48 -0.79
C ALA A 238 -18.91 -12.62 -0.55
N LYS A 239 -17.64 -12.29 -0.33
CA LYS A 239 -16.60 -13.26 0.02
C LYS A 239 -16.87 -13.89 1.40
N ALA A 240 -17.19 -13.08 2.39
CA ALA A 240 -17.51 -13.55 3.74
C ALA A 240 -18.74 -14.47 3.75
N GLU A 241 -19.79 -14.13 3.00
CA GLU A 241 -20.97 -14.97 2.85
C GLU A 241 -20.64 -16.33 2.22
N ARG A 242 -19.87 -16.32 1.12
CA ARG A 242 -19.42 -17.54 0.44
C ARG A 242 -18.57 -18.43 1.36
N ASP A 243 -17.64 -17.84 2.10
CA ASP A 243 -16.77 -18.57 3.02
C ASP A 243 -17.58 -19.14 4.20
N ALA A 244 -18.57 -18.41 4.71
CA ALA A 244 -19.51 -18.90 5.73
C ALA A 244 -20.39 -20.04 5.21
N GLU A 245 -20.87 -19.96 3.96
CA GLU A 245 -21.64 -21.02 3.31
C GLU A 245 -20.80 -22.29 3.15
N LYS A 246 -19.54 -22.14 2.71
CA LYS A 246 -18.61 -23.27 2.60
C LYS A 246 -18.37 -23.95 3.95
N VAL A 247 -18.14 -23.20 5.01
CA VAL A 247 -17.97 -23.73 6.36
C VAL A 247 -19.24 -24.50 6.82
N ARG A 248 -20.43 -23.97 6.54
CA ARG A 248 -21.70 -24.66 6.84
C ARG A 248 -21.85 -25.96 6.05
N ALA A 249 -21.51 -25.94 4.75
CA ALA A 249 -21.56 -27.12 3.91
C ALA A 249 -20.58 -28.20 4.38
N ASP A 250 -19.34 -27.82 4.69
CA ASP A 250 -18.31 -28.75 5.20
C ASP A 250 -18.73 -29.36 6.55
N ALA A 251 -19.30 -28.54 7.45
CA ALA A 251 -19.83 -29.01 8.73
C ALA A 251 -21.03 -29.98 8.55
N ALA A 252 -21.92 -29.73 7.58
CA ALA A 252 -23.03 -30.62 7.27
C ALA A 252 -22.53 -31.98 6.73
N VAL A 253 -21.56 -31.95 5.83
CA VAL A 253 -20.92 -33.17 5.30
C VAL A 253 -20.25 -33.98 6.42
N GLU A 254 -19.51 -33.33 7.32
CA GLU A 254 -18.84 -34.04 8.44
C GLU A 254 -19.88 -34.63 9.42
N LYS A 255 -21.00 -33.95 9.64
CA LYS A 255 -22.10 -34.49 10.44
C LYS A 255 -22.72 -35.74 9.80
N LEU A 256 -22.88 -35.74 8.47
CA LEU A 256 -23.36 -36.95 7.74
C LEU A 256 -22.33 -38.08 7.84
N ARG A 257 -21.04 -37.80 7.70
CA ARG A 257 -19.97 -38.78 7.86
C ARG A 257 -19.96 -39.35 9.28
N GLN A 258 -20.13 -38.53 10.29
CA GLN A 258 -20.19 -38.99 11.68
C GLN A 258 -21.42 -39.88 11.91
N THR A 259 -22.58 -39.50 11.35
CA THR A 259 -23.79 -40.34 11.38
C THR A 259 -23.56 -41.71 10.73
N ALA A 260 -22.90 -41.71 9.55
CA ALA A 260 -22.54 -42.97 8.85
C ALA A 260 -21.63 -43.86 9.68
N ARG A 261 -20.61 -43.28 10.36
CA ARG A 261 -19.74 -44.02 11.29
C ARG A 261 -20.52 -44.66 12.43
N ASN A 262 -21.48 -43.93 13.03
CA ASN A 262 -22.30 -44.41 14.12
C ASN A 262 -23.23 -45.56 13.64
N LEU A 263 -23.88 -45.45 12.47
CA LEU A 263 -24.69 -46.48 11.89
C LEU A 263 -23.90 -47.72 11.55
N LYS A 264 -22.66 -47.57 11.09
CA LYS A 264 -21.74 -48.70 10.83
C LYS A 264 -21.36 -49.42 12.12
N ALA A 265 -21.12 -48.71 13.21
CA ALA A 265 -20.86 -49.29 14.52
C ALA A 265 -22.07 -50.06 15.08
N MET A 266 -23.26 -49.76 14.60
CA MET A 266 -24.50 -50.50 14.91
C MET A 266 -24.73 -51.70 13.99
N ASN A 267 -23.73 -52.10 13.16
CA ASN A 267 -23.74 -53.19 12.20
C ASN A 267 -24.80 -53.07 11.07
N LEU A 268 -25.20 -51.85 10.67
CA LEU A 268 -26.00 -51.64 9.47
C LEU A 268 -25.18 -51.89 8.20
N THR A 269 -25.86 -52.37 7.14
CA THR A 269 -25.23 -52.60 5.84
C THR A 269 -24.91 -51.29 5.14
N ASN A 270 -23.93 -51.25 4.23
CA ASN A 270 -23.59 -50.03 3.46
C ASN A 270 -24.80 -49.50 2.69
N GLU A 271 -25.69 -50.35 2.19
CA GLU A 271 -26.95 -49.95 1.51
C GLU A 271 -27.89 -49.22 2.45
N GLN A 272 -28.04 -49.70 3.68
CA GLN A 272 -28.87 -49.05 4.71
C GLN A 272 -28.29 -47.72 5.14
N ILE A 273 -26.94 -47.63 5.27
CA ILE A 273 -26.26 -46.39 5.60
C ILE A 273 -26.38 -45.38 4.48
N ALA A 274 -26.23 -45.80 3.21
CA ALA A 274 -26.42 -44.95 2.04
C ALA A 274 -27.84 -44.39 1.98
N ALA A 275 -28.85 -45.22 2.21
CA ALA A 275 -30.24 -44.81 2.23
C ALA A 275 -30.55 -43.77 3.36
N ALA A 276 -29.88 -43.91 4.51
CA ALA A 276 -30.09 -43.01 5.67
C ALA A 276 -29.32 -41.69 5.58
N THR A 277 -28.16 -41.68 4.92
CA THR A 277 -27.22 -40.49 4.90
C THR A 277 -27.11 -39.83 3.54
N GLY A 278 -27.49 -40.51 2.45
CA GLY A 278 -27.29 -40.01 1.09
C GLY A 278 -25.83 -40.12 0.61
N LEU A 279 -24.92 -40.70 1.42
CA LEU A 279 -23.52 -40.92 1.02
C LEU A 279 -23.44 -42.11 0.04
N THR A 280 -22.48 -42.01 -0.89
CA THR A 280 -22.19 -43.09 -1.84
C THR A 280 -21.51 -44.24 -1.15
N ALA A 281 -21.60 -45.47 -1.73
CA ALA A 281 -20.95 -46.65 -1.21
C ALA A 281 -19.44 -46.45 -1.03
N GLY A 282 -18.76 -45.79 -1.98
CA GLY A 282 -17.34 -45.50 -1.90
C GLY A 282 -16.98 -44.55 -0.74
N GLU A 283 -17.82 -43.55 -0.46
CA GLU A 283 -17.63 -42.67 0.69
C GLU A 283 -17.79 -43.41 2.02
N ILE A 284 -18.76 -44.32 2.09
CA ILE A 284 -18.99 -45.16 3.28
C ILE A 284 -17.82 -46.14 3.51
N GLU A 285 -17.25 -46.71 2.45
CA GLU A 285 -16.07 -47.57 2.55
C GLU A 285 -14.83 -46.83 3.00
N ALA A 286 -14.61 -45.59 2.48
CA ALA A 286 -13.53 -44.72 2.88
C ALA A 286 -13.55 -44.31 4.36
N LEU A 287 -14.74 -44.32 5.02
CA LEU A 287 -14.86 -44.04 6.46
C LEU A 287 -14.21 -45.11 7.33
N SER A 288 -13.93 -46.30 6.79
CA SER A 288 -13.34 -47.44 7.52
C SER A 288 -11.81 -47.44 7.52
N SER A 289 -11.18 -46.64 6.64
CA SER A 289 -9.74 -46.64 6.43
C SER A 289 -8.98 -45.48 7.12
N CYS A 290 -9.68 -44.59 7.81
CA CYS A 290 -9.04 -43.45 8.48
C CYS A 290 -9.07 -43.63 10.01
N PRO A 291 -7.95 -43.95 10.67
CA PRO A 291 -7.86 -43.94 12.13
C PRO A 291 -8.02 -42.51 12.64
N LEU A 292 -8.82 -42.36 13.70
CA LEU A 292 -9.00 -41.11 14.45
C LEU A 292 -7.62 -40.50 14.78
N ARG A 293 -7.31 -39.30 14.23
CA ARG A 293 -6.27 -38.46 14.83
C ARG A 293 -6.82 -37.93 16.16
N PRO A 294 -6.15 -38.16 17.28
CA PRO A 294 -6.53 -37.52 18.53
C PRO A 294 -6.35 -36.00 18.40
N LEU A 295 -7.37 -35.28 18.80
CA LEU A 295 -7.29 -33.83 19.03
C LEU A 295 -6.28 -33.58 20.15
N THR A 296 -5.09 -33.06 19.81
CA THR A 296 -4.17 -32.42 20.78
C THR A 296 -4.23 -30.93 20.60
#